data_353d7a49a884c478c2f2601e9e732b18
#
_entry.id   353d7a49a884c478c2f2601e9e732b18
#
_cell.length_a   1.000
_cell.length_b   1.000
_cell.length_c   1.000
_cell.angle_alpha   90.00
_cell.angle_beta   90.00
_cell.angle_gamma   90.00
#
_symmetry.space_group_name_H-M   'P 1'
#
loop_
_entity.id
_entity.type
_entity.pdbx_description
1 polymer ?
#
loop_
_entity_poly.entity_id
_entity_poly.type
_entity_poly.pdbx_seq_one_letter_code
_entity_poly.pdbx_strand_id
1 'polypeptide(L)'
;MEPVGDPQTAYRAYGPALVRKAERILRSREDAVDVVHALFVDLIPRWSRDVDLPYLYRAVTNRCLNFVRDESNRARLLEREAAAVAPRARVR
;
A
#
# COMPACT_ATOMS: atom_id res chain seq x y z
N MET A 1 -11.85 -22.61 6.27
CA MET A 1 -10.98 -22.19 5.15
C MET A 1 -9.57 -22.69 5.39
N GLU A 2 -8.96 -23.19 4.36
CA GLU A 2 -7.61 -23.74 4.52
C GLU A 2 -6.57 -22.65 4.66
N PRO A 3 -5.51 -22.89 5.41
CA PRO A 3 -4.42 -21.94 5.48
C PRO A 3 -3.82 -21.70 4.10
N VAL A 4 -3.26 -20.54 3.91
CA VAL A 4 -2.73 -20.18 2.60
C VAL A 4 -1.34 -20.78 2.36
N GLY A 5 -0.84 -21.62 3.26
CA GLY A 5 0.46 -22.23 3.08
C GLY A 5 1.60 -21.25 3.30
N ASP A 6 2.64 -21.36 2.50
CA ASP A 6 3.79 -20.49 2.65
C ASP A 6 3.56 -19.18 1.88
N PRO A 7 4.41 -18.17 2.12
CA PRO A 7 4.22 -16.86 1.47
C PRO A 7 4.26 -16.93 -0.05
N GLN A 8 5.14 -17.74 -0.60
CA GLN A 8 5.27 -17.82 -2.05
C GLN A 8 4.01 -18.40 -2.68
N THR A 9 3.50 -19.47 -2.11
CA THR A 9 2.27 -20.09 -2.60
C THR A 9 1.11 -19.12 -2.49
N ALA A 10 1.01 -18.42 -1.35
CA ALA A 10 -0.05 -17.45 -1.14
C ALA A 10 0.03 -16.30 -2.13
N TYR A 11 1.24 -15.81 -2.38
CA TYR A 11 1.42 -14.72 -3.32
C TYR A 11 0.96 -15.13 -4.72
N ARG A 12 1.32 -16.34 -5.10
CA ARG A 12 0.94 -16.84 -6.42
C ARG A 12 -0.57 -17.03 -6.55
N ALA A 13 -1.17 -17.58 -5.50
CA ALA A 13 -2.60 -17.90 -5.54
C ALA A 13 -3.48 -16.67 -5.38
N TYR A 14 -3.11 -15.76 -4.48
CA TYR A 14 -3.99 -14.67 -4.09
C TYR A 14 -3.47 -13.30 -4.49
N GLY A 15 -2.22 -13.22 -4.95
CA GLY A 15 -1.65 -11.96 -5.36
C GLY A 15 -2.51 -11.18 -6.35
N PRO A 16 -2.95 -11.82 -7.43
CA PRO A 16 -3.76 -11.09 -8.41
C PRO A 16 -5.04 -10.49 -7.83
N ALA A 17 -5.72 -11.22 -6.94
CA ALA A 17 -6.93 -10.69 -6.32
C ALA A 17 -6.62 -9.53 -5.40
N LEU A 18 -5.51 -9.63 -4.67
CA LEU A 18 -5.09 -8.55 -3.77
C LEU A 18 -4.68 -7.31 -4.55
N VAL A 19 -4.02 -7.50 -5.69
CA VAL A 19 -3.66 -6.38 -6.56
C VAL A 19 -4.92 -5.70 -7.07
N ARG A 20 -5.93 -6.47 -7.46
CA ARG A 20 -7.18 -5.87 -7.91
C ARG A 20 -7.83 -5.03 -6.82
N LYS A 21 -7.81 -5.55 -5.59
CA LYS A 21 -8.35 -4.80 -4.46
C LYS A 21 -7.57 -3.50 -4.24
N ALA A 22 -6.25 -3.60 -4.25
CA ALA A 22 -5.39 -2.43 -4.06
C ALA A 22 -5.59 -1.42 -5.18
N GLU A 23 -5.74 -1.90 -6.39
CA GLU A 23 -5.90 -1.01 -7.55
C GLU A 23 -7.17 -0.18 -7.43
N ARG A 24 -8.23 -0.77 -6.89
CA ARG A 24 -9.47 -0.02 -6.69
C ARG A 24 -9.29 1.14 -5.73
N ILE A 25 -8.43 0.97 -4.75
CA ILE A 25 -8.20 2.01 -3.76
C ILE A 25 -7.21 3.04 -4.27
N LEU A 26 -6.12 2.56 -4.87
CA LEU A 26 -5.02 3.43 -5.27
C LEU A 26 -5.20 4.04 -6.66
N ARG A 27 -6.04 3.42 -7.47
CA ARG A 27 -6.27 3.86 -8.84
C ARG A 27 -5.01 3.85 -9.69
N SER A 28 -4.09 2.95 -9.36
CA SER A 28 -2.83 2.79 -10.07
C SER A 28 -2.43 1.33 -9.94
N ARG A 29 -2.30 0.66 -11.06
CA ARG A 29 -1.87 -0.73 -11.03
C ARG A 29 -0.44 -0.87 -10.55
N GLU A 30 0.40 0.06 -10.96
CA GLU A 30 1.79 0.03 -10.57
C GLU A 30 1.92 0.15 -9.06
N ASP A 31 1.22 1.13 -8.47
CA ASP A 31 1.25 1.30 -7.02
C ASP A 31 0.63 0.10 -6.32
N ALA A 32 -0.42 -0.48 -6.91
CA ALA A 32 -1.08 -1.64 -6.31
C ALA A 32 -0.13 -2.84 -6.24
N VAL A 33 0.60 -3.09 -7.31
CA VAL A 33 1.56 -4.19 -7.34
C VAL A 33 2.64 -3.94 -6.29
N ASP A 34 3.14 -2.72 -6.20
CA ASP A 34 4.18 -2.38 -5.23
C ASP A 34 3.69 -2.57 -3.80
N VAL A 35 2.47 -2.14 -3.50
CA VAL A 35 1.92 -2.27 -2.15
C VAL A 35 1.75 -3.74 -1.78
N VAL A 36 1.20 -4.54 -2.69
CA VAL A 36 1.00 -5.96 -2.41
C VAL A 36 2.34 -6.67 -2.24
N HIS A 37 3.29 -6.35 -3.09
CA HIS A 37 4.62 -6.94 -3.00
C HIS A 37 5.28 -6.59 -1.66
N ALA A 38 5.22 -5.32 -1.27
CA ALA A 38 5.82 -4.89 -0.01
C ALA A 38 5.15 -5.55 1.19
N LEU A 39 3.83 -5.75 1.12
CA LEU A 39 3.12 -6.43 2.18
C LEU A 39 3.64 -7.85 2.36
N PHE A 40 3.81 -8.59 1.28
CA PHE A 40 4.29 -9.96 1.38
C PHE A 40 5.73 -10.01 1.90
N VAL A 41 6.57 -9.09 1.44
CA VAL A 41 7.95 -9.03 1.93
C VAL A 41 7.96 -8.81 3.45
N ASP A 42 7.12 -7.91 3.94
CA ASP A 42 7.04 -7.63 5.37
C ASP A 42 6.49 -8.81 6.16
N LEU A 43 5.64 -9.62 5.55
CA LEU A 43 5.02 -10.73 6.24
C LEU A 43 5.91 -11.97 6.30
N ILE A 44 6.89 -12.09 5.41
CA ILE A 44 7.71 -13.29 5.36
C ILE A 44 8.25 -13.69 6.74
N PRO A 45 8.91 -12.78 7.49
CA PRO A 45 9.46 -13.20 8.79
C PRO A 45 8.41 -13.50 9.84
N ARG A 46 7.17 -13.10 9.61
CA ARG A 46 6.08 -13.31 10.57
C ARG A 46 5.01 -14.25 10.03
N TRP A 47 5.33 -14.97 8.98
CA TRP A 47 4.34 -15.84 8.35
C TRP A 47 3.95 -16.95 9.31
N SER A 48 2.65 -17.18 9.44
CA SER A 48 2.12 -18.22 10.34
C SER A 48 0.81 -18.74 9.78
N ARG A 49 0.24 -19.71 10.48
CA ARG A 49 -1.04 -20.26 10.09
C ARG A 49 -2.18 -19.26 10.21
N ASP A 50 -1.96 -18.20 10.96
CA ASP A 50 -2.99 -17.17 11.13
C ASP A 50 -3.12 -16.27 9.90
N VAL A 51 -2.17 -16.35 8.99
CA VAL A 51 -2.26 -15.56 7.76
C VAL A 51 -3.18 -16.30 6.80
N ASP A 52 -4.41 -15.82 6.67
CA ASP A 52 -5.39 -16.38 5.76
C ASP A 52 -5.85 -15.29 4.81
N LEU A 53 -6.75 -15.63 3.92
CA LEU A 53 -7.19 -14.68 2.91
C LEU A 53 -7.88 -13.45 3.52
N PRO A 54 -8.79 -13.59 4.49
CA PRO A 54 -9.36 -12.39 5.13
C PRO A 54 -8.30 -11.50 5.76
N TYR A 55 -7.29 -12.11 6.39
CA TYR A 55 -6.19 -11.34 6.95
C TYR A 55 -5.48 -10.54 5.88
N LEU A 56 -5.19 -11.19 4.75
CA LEU A 56 -4.49 -10.53 3.66
C LEU A 56 -5.31 -9.37 3.07
N TYR A 57 -6.62 -9.56 2.95
CA TYR A 57 -7.48 -8.49 2.45
C TYR A 57 -7.47 -7.29 3.38
N ARG A 58 -7.55 -7.54 4.69
CA ARG A 58 -7.51 -6.44 5.66
C ARG A 58 -6.15 -5.75 5.63
N ALA A 59 -5.09 -6.53 5.55
CA ALA A 59 -3.75 -5.98 5.56
C ALA A 59 -3.50 -5.11 4.32
N VAL A 60 -3.92 -5.59 3.15
CA VAL A 60 -3.79 -4.82 1.92
C VAL A 60 -4.59 -3.54 1.99
N THR A 61 -5.83 -3.63 2.48
CA THR A 61 -6.69 -2.46 2.58
C THR A 61 -6.05 -1.41 3.48
N ASN A 62 -5.58 -1.83 4.66
CA ASN A 62 -4.96 -0.89 5.58
C ASN A 62 -3.71 -0.26 5.00
N ARG A 63 -2.91 -1.06 4.31
CA ARG A 63 -1.69 -0.54 3.72
C ARG A 63 -1.99 0.46 2.60
N CYS A 64 -3.02 0.19 1.81
CA CYS A 64 -3.44 1.11 0.75
C CYS A 64 -3.95 2.42 1.33
N LEU A 65 -4.74 2.35 2.40
CA LEU A 65 -5.25 3.57 3.02
C LEU A 65 -4.11 4.39 3.61
N ASN A 66 -3.12 3.73 4.20
CA ASN A 66 -1.94 4.43 4.69
C ASN A 66 -1.16 5.08 3.55
N PHE A 67 -1.04 4.35 2.44
CA PHE A 67 -0.36 4.88 1.26
C PHE A 67 -1.03 6.16 0.77
N VAL A 68 -2.36 6.13 0.66
CA VAL A 68 -3.11 7.30 0.19
C VAL A 68 -2.93 8.47 1.16
N ARG A 69 -3.00 8.19 2.46
CA ARG A 69 -2.81 9.23 3.45
C ARG A 69 -1.41 9.83 3.38
N ASP A 70 -0.41 8.98 3.23
CA ASP A 70 0.97 9.46 3.16
C ASP A 70 1.21 10.29 1.91
N GLU A 71 0.63 9.88 0.79
CA GLU A 71 0.74 10.66 -0.43
C GLU A 71 0.07 12.02 -0.29
N SER A 72 -1.08 12.03 0.34
CA SER A 72 -1.80 13.26 0.60
C SER A 72 -1.01 14.20 1.49
N ASN A 73 -0.41 13.64 2.54
CA ASN A 73 0.41 14.44 3.45
C ASN A 73 1.65 14.98 2.74
N ARG A 74 2.25 14.17 1.90
CA ARG A 74 3.42 14.61 1.15
C ARG A 74 3.06 15.75 0.22
N ALA A 75 1.96 15.64 -0.49
CA ALA A 75 1.49 16.69 -1.38
C ALA A 75 1.25 17.98 -0.61
N ARG A 76 0.63 17.87 0.56
CA ARG A 76 0.37 19.03 1.40
C ARG A 76 1.65 19.70 1.87
N LEU A 77 2.64 18.90 2.25
CA LEU A 77 3.91 19.44 2.69
C LEU A 77 4.63 20.15 1.55
N LEU A 78 4.58 19.58 0.36
CA LEU A 78 5.19 20.22 -0.79
C LEU A 78 4.50 21.54 -1.12
N GLU A 79 3.19 21.58 -1.00
CA GLU A 79 2.43 22.79 -1.22
C GLU A 79 2.82 23.86 -0.21
N ARG A 80 2.97 23.47 1.04
CA ARG A 80 3.39 24.41 2.07
C ARG A 80 4.75 24.96 1.81
N GLU A 81 5.67 24.12 1.39
CA GLU A 81 7.00 24.58 1.07
C GLU A 81 7.00 25.53 -0.12
N ALA A 82 6.22 25.20 -1.13
CA ALA A 82 6.11 26.06 -2.28
C ALA A 82 5.49 27.39 -1.90
N ALA A 83 4.46 27.36 -1.06
CA ALA A 83 3.82 28.58 -0.62
C ALA A 83 4.76 29.43 0.23
N ALA A 84 5.57 28.80 1.05
CA ALA A 84 6.50 29.51 1.88
C ALA A 84 7.59 30.18 1.04
N VAL A 85 8.01 29.55 -0.03
CA VAL A 85 9.05 30.10 -0.88
C VAL A 85 8.49 31.12 -1.85
N ALA A 86 7.37 30.80 -2.47
CA ALA A 86 6.79 31.66 -3.48
C ALA A 86 6.48 33.06 -2.99
N PRO A 87 5.85 33.24 -1.82
CA PRO A 87 5.59 34.59 -1.34
C PRO A 87 6.86 35.41 -1.16
N ARG A 88 7.90 34.79 -0.67
CA ARG A 88 9.15 35.50 -0.53
C ARG A 88 9.70 35.96 -1.87
N ALA A 89 9.62 35.09 -2.85
CA ALA A 89 10.10 35.42 -4.17
C ALA A 89 9.29 36.53 -4.78
N ARG A 90 8.01 36.60 -4.45
CA ARG A 90 7.15 37.60 -5.03
C ARG A 90 7.18 38.91 -4.33
N VAL A 91 7.41 38.83 -3.05
CA VAL A 91 7.32 40.07 -2.31
C VAL A 91 8.41 40.97 -2.65
N ARG A 92 9.05 41.03 -3.19
CA ARG A 92 9.97 41.87 -3.51
C ARG A 92 9.78 42.80 -4.07
#